data_358f9cd2e09dae7c19f90d29a1373e4f
#
_entry.id   358f9cd2e09dae7c19f90d29a1373e4f
#
_cell.length_a   1.000
_cell.length_b   1.000
_cell.length_c   1.000
_cell.angle_alpha   90.00
_cell.angle_beta   90.00
_cell.angle_gamma   90.00
#
_symmetry.space_group_name_H-M   'P 1'
#
loop_
_entity.id
_entity.type
_entity.pdbx_description
1 polymer ?
#
loop_
_entity_poly.entity_id
_entity_poly.type
_entity_poly.pdbx_seq_one_letter_code
_entity_poly.pdbx_strand_id
1 'polypeptide(L)'
;AGRYFWLAFVRNSSADTASFYVDGEAVSTAAADAGEMEGTANAVIGRNLDGRIEEMRVWHEARAAARLGAAVQHSWGDRLLVGRWGTSDQFGHDTASWVEHVRILRRLTEGVSGMRIRLGVSGGNWSAMLSDANAREAFAENVAEVVRKHQLDGLDLDFEWIDQNDTAAWNNYGELARAIRAASPDMFFTISLHTYYYKFPAACMRYVDYFTFQNYGPQIDVNGYSSMVSACRTYRSWGYPDSKIMLSAPFPRRTGPWCWGRYGCR
;
A
#
# COMPACT_ATOMS: atom_id res chain seq x y z
N ALA A 1 -18.92 -21.60 23.93
CA ALA A 1 -18.28 -21.11 22.73
C ALA A 1 -19.04 -19.87 22.27
N GLY A 2 -18.33 -18.76 22.08
CA GLY A 2 -18.91 -17.52 21.61
C GLY A 2 -19.44 -17.67 20.18
N ARG A 3 -20.50 -16.95 19.88
CA ARG A 3 -21.06 -16.86 18.53
C ARG A 3 -20.61 -15.51 17.92
N TYR A 4 -20.24 -15.50 16.66
CA TYR A 4 -20.04 -14.28 15.88
C TYR A 4 -21.38 -13.81 15.30
N PHE A 5 -21.57 -12.50 15.26
CA PHE A 5 -22.67 -11.85 14.53
C PHE A 5 -22.14 -10.61 13.81
N TRP A 6 -22.84 -10.26 12.75
CA TRP A 6 -22.59 -8.99 12.07
C TRP A 6 -23.44 -7.89 12.71
N LEU A 7 -22.76 -6.88 13.23
CA LEU A 7 -23.40 -5.68 13.73
C LEU A 7 -23.24 -4.57 12.69
N ALA A 8 -24.32 -3.85 12.40
CA ALA A 8 -24.26 -2.67 11.59
C ALA A 8 -25.00 -1.51 12.22
N PHE A 9 -24.42 -0.32 12.11
CA PHE A 9 -25.08 0.94 12.42
C PHE A 9 -25.24 1.70 11.11
N VAL A 10 -26.47 2.06 10.76
CA VAL A 10 -26.82 2.77 9.54
C VAL A 10 -27.47 4.09 9.91
N ARG A 11 -26.84 5.20 9.54
CA ARG A 11 -27.47 6.52 9.57
C ARG A 11 -27.94 6.86 8.16
N ASN A 12 -29.22 7.12 8.02
CA ASN A 12 -29.85 7.52 6.77
C ASN A 12 -30.31 8.98 6.89
N SER A 13 -29.52 9.89 6.32
CA SER A 13 -29.83 11.32 6.37
C SER A 13 -31.04 11.71 5.52
N SER A 14 -31.38 10.92 4.48
CA SER A 14 -32.55 11.18 3.67
C SER A 14 -33.87 10.77 4.33
N ALA A 15 -33.80 9.88 5.31
CA ALA A 15 -34.95 9.41 6.06
C ALA A 15 -34.94 9.88 7.52
N ASP A 16 -33.97 10.66 7.92
CA ASP A 16 -33.73 11.13 9.30
C ASP A 16 -33.78 10.01 10.34
N THR A 17 -33.11 8.90 10.03
CA THR A 17 -33.09 7.72 10.88
C THR A 17 -31.70 7.21 11.18
N ALA A 18 -31.54 6.60 12.35
CA ALA A 18 -30.41 5.76 12.71
C ALA A 18 -30.90 4.38 13.13
N SER A 19 -30.31 3.35 12.59
CA SER A 19 -30.76 1.97 12.82
C SER A 19 -29.58 1.07 13.19
N PHE A 20 -29.84 0.16 14.13
CA PHE A 20 -28.94 -0.96 14.42
C PHE A 20 -29.47 -2.25 13.82
N TYR A 21 -28.55 -3.01 13.27
CA TYR A 21 -28.81 -4.32 12.66
C TYR A 21 -27.94 -5.39 13.32
N VAL A 22 -28.50 -6.57 13.45
CA VAL A 22 -27.79 -7.81 13.83
C VAL A 22 -28.04 -8.83 12.74
N ASP A 23 -27.00 -9.37 12.14
CA ASP A 23 -27.06 -10.35 11.06
C ASP A 23 -27.96 -9.92 9.87
N GLY A 24 -28.07 -8.61 9.64
CA GLY A 24 -28.90 -8.03 8.58
C GLY A 24 -30.34 -7.69 8.98
N GLU A 25 -30.77 -8.06 10.19
CA GLU A 25 -32.10 -7.71 10.71
C GLU A 25 -32.05 -6.45 11.56
N ALA A 26 -32.98 -5.53 11.36
CA ALA A 26 -33.08 -4.31 12.14
C ALA A 26 -33.60 -4.65 13.56
N VAL A 27 -32.77 -4.35 14.55
CA VAL A 27 -33.11 -4.57 15.98
C VAL A 27 -33.56 -3.30 16.68
N SER A 28 -33.22 -2.16 16.15
CA SER A 28 -33.63 -0.84 16.67
C SER A 28 -33.53 0.22 15.57
N THR A 29 -34.52 1.11 15.51
CA THR A 29 -34.51 2.31 14.67
C THR A 29 -35.04 3.48 15.46
N ALA A 30 -34.34 4.60 15.40
CA ALA A 30 -34.74 5.85 16.04
C ALA A 30 -34.66 7.01 15.03
N ALA A 31 -35.42 8.05 15.30
CA ALA A 31 -35.23 9.31 14.59
C ALA A 31 -33.81 9.86 14.88
N ALA A 32 -33.15 10.33 13.86
CA ALA A 32 -31.82 10.96 13.95
C ALA A 32 -31.84 12.28 13.21
N ASP A 33 -31.24 13.30 13.82
CA ASP A 33 -31.16 14.62 13.20
C ASP A 33 -30.42 14.54 11.86
N ALA A 34 -30.96 15.25 10.86
CA ALA A 34 -30.40 15.35 9.51
C ALA A 34 -29.07 16.12 9.43
N GLY A 35 -28.62 16.72 10.52
CA GLY A 35 -27.38 17.49 10.60
C GLY A 35 -26.15 16.70 10.06
N GLU A 36 -25.22 17.40 9.47
CA GLU A 36 -23.93 16.80 9.08
C GLU A 36 -23.20 16.26 10.31
N MET A 37 -22.58 15.09 10.18
CA MET A 37 -21.69 14.58 11.21
C MET A 37 -20.38 15.37 11.16
N GLU A 38 -20.36 16.51 11.82
CA GLU A 38 -19.15 17.28 12.01
C GLU A 38 -18.45 16.80 13.29
N GLY A 39 -17.21 16.42 13.16
CA GLY A 39 -16.43 16.03 14.32
C GLY A 39 -14.97 15.76 13.96
N THR A 40 -14.09 16.26 14.82
CA THR A 40 -12.66 15.98 14.77
C THR A 40 -12.25 14.83 15.69
N ALA A 41 -13.20 14.26 16.44
CA ALA A 41 -12.95 13.18 17.37
C ALA A 41 -12.71 11.85 16.66
N ASN A 42 -11.78 11.08 17.17
CA ASN A 42 -11.54 9.72 16.67
C ASN A 42 -12.74 8.82 16.99
N ALA A 43 -13.16 8.04 16.01
CA ALA A 43 -14.11 6.95 16.26
C ALA A 43 -13.42 5.87 17.12
N VAL A 44 -14.07 5.45 18.18
CA VAL A 44 -13.58 4.38 19.06
C VAL A 44 -14.53 3.20 18.96
N ILE A 45 -13.99 2.07 18.52
CA ILE A 45 -14.74 0.82 18.34
C ILE A 45 -14.21 -0.22 19.32
N GLY A 46 -15.11 -0.95 19.97
CA GLY A 46 -14.75 -2.02 20.90
C GLY A 46 -14.27 -1.55 22.29
N ARG A 47 -14.52 -0.31 22.69
CA ARG A 47 -14.22 0.11 24.05
C ARG A 47 -15.03 -0.73 25.05
N ASN A 48 -14.34 -1.36 26.01
CA ASN A 48 -14.90 -2.27 27.02
C ASN A 48 -15.56 -3.53 26.41
N LEU A 49 -15.20 -3.91 25.18
CA LEU A 49 -15.65 -5.17 24.59
C LEU A 49 -14.85 -6.33 25.22
N ASP A 50 -15.57 -7.27 25.84
CA ASP A 50 -15.03 -8.57 26.20
C ASP A 50 -15.36 -9.56 25.05
N GLY A 51 -14.51 -9.54 24.02
CA GLY A 51 -14.76 -10.30 22.81
C GLY A 51 -13.76 -10.01 21.72
N ARG A 52 -14.04 -10.47 20.51
CA ARG A 52 -13.18 -10.32 19.35
C ARG A 52 -13.93 -9.65 18.20
N ILE A 53 -13.30 -8.69 17.56
CA ILE A 53 -13.76 -8.08 16.30
C ILE A 53 -12.88 -8.65 15.20
N GLU A 54 -13.50 -9.27 14.19
CA GLU A 54 -12.76 -9.85 13.07
C GLU A 54 -12.75 -8.97 11.84
N GLU A 55 -13.83 -8.23 11.62
CA GLU A 55 -13.92 -7.35 10.47
C GLU A 55 -14.73 -6.09 10.79
N MET A 56 -14.31 -4.95 10.25
CA MET A 56 -15.02 -3.70 10.30
C MET A 56 -15.06 -3.06 8.90
N ARG A 57 -16.20 -2.47 8.57
CA ARG A 57 -16.40 -1.73 7.31
C ARG A 57 -17.06 -0.39 7.57
N VAL A 58 -16.66 0.62 6.84
CA VAL A 58 -17.26 1.97 6.88
C VAL A 58 -17.66 2.37 5.47
N TRP A 59 -18.87 2.88 5.31
CA TRP A 59 -19.46 3.20 4.02
C TRP A 59 -19.90 4.66 3.97
N HIS A 60 -19.82 5.26 2.79
CA HIS A 60 -20.36 6.60 2.50
C HIS A 60 -21.86 6.61 2.16
N GLU A 61 -22.53 5.51 2.32
CA GLU A 61 -23.96 5.40 2.04
C GLU A 61 -24.71 4.66 3.13
N ALA A 62 -26.00 4.96 3.29
CA ALA A 62 -26.90 4.16 4.09
C ALA A 62 -27.26 2.87 3.32
N ARG A 63 -26.71 1.76 3.73
CA ARG A 63 -26.92 0.47 3.06
C ARG A 63 -28.25 -0.16 3.45
N ALA A 64 -28.94 -0.76 2.47
CA ALA A 64 -30.13 -1.56 2.72
C ALA A 64 -29.81 -2.83 3.53
N ALA A 65 -30.74 -3.30 4.35
CA ALA A 65 -30.59 -4.46 5.22
C ALA A 65 -30.03 -5.69 4.50
N ALA A 66 -30.50 -5.98 3.29
CA ALA A 66 -30.01 -7.09 2.47
C ALA A 66 -28.51 -7.01 2.10
N ARG A 67 -27.87 -5.86 2.33
CA ARG A 67 -26.45 -5.64 2.09
C ARG A 67 -25.61 -5.54 3.37
N LEU A 68 -26.19 -5.90 4.53
CA LEU A 68 -25.57 -5.78 5.85
C LEU A 68 -25.31 -7.14 6.45
N GLY A 69 -25.04 -8.18 5.86
CA GLY A 69 -24.84 -9.49 6.46
C GLY A 69 -23.50 -10.14 6.09
N ALA A 70 -23.19 -11.22 6.77
CA ALA A 70 -21.99 -12.02 6.56
C ALA A 70 -21.89 -12.60 5.13
N ALA A 71 -23.03 -12.88 4.49
CA ALA A 71 -23.08 -13.43 3.13
C ALA A 71 -22.76 -12.41 2.04
N VAL A 72 -22.68 -11.11 2.38
CA VAL A 72 -22.43 -10.07 1.40
C VAL A 72 -20.92 -9.93 1.20
N GLN A 73 -20.44 -10.52 0.13
CA GLN A 73 -19.07 -10.31 -0.32
C GLN A 73 -18.96 -8.90 -0.91
N HIS A 74 -18.14 -8.08 -0.29
CA HIS A 74 -17.82 -6.75 -0.81
C HIS A 74 -16.50 -6.80 -1.54
N SER A 75 -16.53 -6.39 -2.79
CA SER A 75 -15.31 -6.14 -3.54
C SER A 75 -14.68 -4.83 -3.06
N TRP A 76 -13.38 -4.79 -3.00
CA TRP A 76 -12.61 -3.56 -2.77
C TRP A 76 -12.86 -2.47 -3.82
N GLY A 77 -13.48 -2.80 -4.93
CA GLY A 77 -13.87 -1.87 -5.98
C GLY A 77 -15.19 -1.13 -5.74
N ASP A 78 -15.84 -1.32 -4.61
CA ASP A 78 -17.03 -0.55 -4.26
C ASP A 78 -16.63 0.88 -3.89
N ARG A 79 -17.02 1.85 -4.74
CA ARG A 79 -16.63 3.27 -4.60
C ARG A 79 -17.16 3.91 -3.32
N LEU A 80 -18.16 3.32 -2.70
CA LEU A 80 -18.81 3.84 -1.50
C LEU A 80 -18.20 3.26 -0.22
N LEU A 81 -17.30 2.27 -0.33
CA LEU A 81 -16.54 1.74 0.79
C LEU A 81 -15.43 2.71 1.19
N VAL A 82 -15.55 3.30 2.37
CA VAL A 82 -14.55 4.23 2.93
C VAL A 82 -13.34 3.47 3.44
N GLY A 83 -13.56 2.34 4.08
CA GLY A 83 -12.51 1.50 4.62
C GLY A 83 -13.02 0.15 5.09
N ARG A 84 -12.12 -0.82 5.10
CA ARG A 84 -12.31 -2.16 5.61
C ARG A 84 -11.11 -2.55 6.45
N TRP A 85 -11.34 -3.06 7.63
CA TRP A 85 -10.33 -3.55 8.55
C TRP A 85 -10.72 -4.94 9.01
N GLY A 86 -9.85 -5.90 8.79
CA GLY A 86 -10.04 -7.28 9.21
C GLY A 86 -8.76 -7.84 9.81
N THR A 87 -8.85 -8.89 10.58
CA THR A 87 -7.68 -9.55 11.15
C THR A 87 -6.78 -10.17 10.09
N SER A 88 -7.36 -10.56 8.96
CA SER A 88 -6.66 -11.07 7.78
C SER A 88 -6.10 -9.98 6.87
N ASP A 89 -6.64 -8.77 6.94
CA ASP A 89 -6.30 -7.68 6.02
C ASP A 89 -5.17 -6.79 6.53
N GLN A 90 -4.90 -6.82 7.84
CA GLN A 90 -3.98 -5.87 8.46
C GLN A 90 -2.51 -6.11 8.11
N PHE A 91 -2.10 -7.31 7.73
CA PHE A 91 -0.67 -7.61 7.55
C PHE A 91 -0.34 -8.61 6.44
N GLY A 92 -1.26 -8.88 5.53
CA GLY A 92 -0.96 -9.74 4.37
C GLY A 92 -0.64 -11.20 4.71
N HIS A 93 -1.07 -11.67 5.87
CA HIS A 93 -0.80 -13.05 6.30
C HIS A 93 -1.81 -14.06 5.78
N ASP A 94 -2.90 -13.62 5.17
CA ASP A 94 -3.86 -14.50 4.53
C ASP A 94 -3.64 -14.52 3.02
N THR A 95 -3.15 -15.64 2.52
CA THR A 95 -2.94 -15.86 1.07
C THR A 95 -4.23 -15.75 0.26
N ALA A 96 -5.38 -16.01 0.86
CA ALA A 96 -6.68 -15.85 0.21
C ALA A 96 -7.02 -14.37 -0.02
N SER A 97 -6.71 -13.50 0.94
CA SER A 97 -6.84 -12.04 0.84
C SER A 97 -5.96 -11.48 -0.29
N TRP A 98 -4.73 -11.94 -0.39
CA TRP A 98 -3.80 -11.53 -1.46
C TRP A 98 -4.32 -11.88 -2.87
N VAL A 99 -4.82 -13.09 -3.05
CA VAL A 99 -5.40 -13.54 -4.33
C VAL A 99 -6.59 -12.65 -4.71
N GLU A 100 -7.45 -12.33 -3.76
CA GLU A 100 -8.61 -11.46 -4.01
C GLU A 100 -8.18 -10.03 -4.35
N HIS A 101 -7.20 -9.46 -3.65
CA HIS A 101 -6.68 -8.13 -3.95
C HIS A 101 -6.08 -8.06 -5.36
N VAL A 102 -5.27 -9.03 -5.75
CA VAL A 102 -4.69 -9.09 -7.10
C VAL A 102 -5.81 -9.19 -8.15
N ARG A 103 -6.83 -10.02 -7.91
CA ARG A 103 -7.97 -10.17 -8.82
C ARG A 103 -8.75 -8.86 -8.98
N ILE A 104 -8.98 -8.12 -7.89
CA ILE A 104 -9.64 -6.81 -7.93
C ILE A 104 -8.78 -5.81 -8.70
N LEU A 105 -7.49 -5.75 -8.41
CA LEU A 105 -6.57 -4.86 -9.11
C LEU A 105 -6.53 -5.18 -10.61
N ARG A 106 -6.53 -6.46 -11.00
CA ARG A 106 -6.61 -6.87 -12.41
C ARG A 106 -7.89 -6.37 -13.08
N ARG A 107 -9.05 -6.49 -12.42
CA ARG A 107 -10.31 -5.95 -12.95
C ARG A 107 -10.30 -4.43 -13.09
N LEU A 108 -9.75 -3.73 -12.11
CA LEU A 108 -9.65 -2.26 -12.15
C LEU A 108 -8.70 -1.76 -13.24
N THR A 109 -7.75 -2.59 -13.63
CA THR A 109 -6.76 -2.28 -14.68
C THR A 109 -7.12 -2.89 -16.03
N GLU A 110 -8.21 -3.65 -16.11
CA GLU A 110 -8.71 -4.24 -17.34
C GLU A 110 -8.97 -3.15 -18.40
N GLY A 111 -8.39 -3.31 -19.58
CA GLY A 111 -8.47 -2.31 -20.64
C GLY A 111 -7.49 -1.13 -20.52
N VAL A 112 -6.72 -1.02 -19.43
CA VAL A 112 -5.66 -0.02 -19.30
C VAL A 112 -4.35 -0.60 -19.85
N SER A 113 -3.97 -0.19 -21.04
CA SER A 113 -2.75 -0.66 -21.68
C SER A 113 -1.50 -0.27 -20.88
N GLY A 114 -0.60 -1.23 -20.68
CA GLY A 114 0.69 -1.01 -20.02
C GLY A 114 0.63 -0.95 -18.49
N MET A 115 -0.54 -1.10 -17.86
CA MET A 115 -0.65 -1.17 -16.40
C MET A 115 0.01 -2.45 -15.87
N ARG A 116 0.81 -2.29 -14.83
CA ARG A 116 1.53 -3.39 -14.17
C ARG A 116 1.25 -3.41 -12.69
N ILE A 117 1.01 -4.59 -12.13
CA ILE A 117 0.81 -4.81 -10.70
C ILE A 117 2.07 -5.44 -10.14
N ARG A 118 2.74 -4.75 -9.22
CA ARG A 118 3.99 -5.19 -8.62
C ARG A 118 3.82 -5.54 -7.15
N LEU A 119 4.60 -6.50 -6.67
CA LEU A 119 4.80 -6.73 -5.24
C LEU A 119 5.71 -5.63 -4.70
N GLY A 120 5.23 -4.83 -3.76
CA GLY A 120 6.07 -3.92 -2.99
C GLY A 120 6.64 -4.64 -1.77
N VAL A 121 7.95 -4.58 -1.58
CA VAL A 121 8.62 -5.13 -0.40
C VAL A 121 9.38 -4.03 0.29
N SER A 122 8.96 -3.69 1.50
CA SER A 122 9.51 -2.62 2.32
C SER A 122 9.73 -3.07 3.77
N GLY A 123 10.35 -2.23 4.58
CA GLY A 123 10.52 -2.41 6.04
C GLY A 123 11.84 -3.02 6.46
N GLY A 124 11.97 -3.31 7.67
CA GLY A 124 12.78 -4.09 8.53
C GLY A 124 14.27 -4.31 8.43
N ASN A 125 14.76 -5.46 8.74
CA ASN A 125 16.16 -5.75 9.02
C ASN A 125 16.95 -6.17 7.75
N TRP A 126 17.04 -5.29 6.77
CA TRP A 126 17.70 -5.56 5.48
C TRP A 126 19.17 -5.89 5.60
N SER A 127 19.86 -5.28 6.56
CA SER A 127 21.32 -5.42 6.71
C SER A 127 21.77 -6.87 6.87
N ALA A 128 21.06 -7.65 7.67
CA ALA A 128 21.38 -9.06 7.88
C ALA A 128 21.21 -9.88 6.59
N MET A 129 20.09 -9.69 5.88
CA MET A 129 19.83 -10.38 4.60
C MET A 129 20.82 -9.93 3.53
N LEU A 130 21.11 -8.64 3.41
CA LEU A 130 22.07 -8.13 2.42
C LEU A 130 23.50 -8.60 2.67
N SER A 131 23.92 -8.81 3.92
CA SER A 131 25.28 -9.26 4.24
C SER A 131 25.53 -10.74 3.93
N ASP A 132 24.50 -11.57 3.88
CA ASP A 132 24.61 -13.02 3.64
C ASP A 132 24.25 -13.37 2.18
N ALA A 133 25.18 -14.00 1.46
CA ALA A 133 24.99 -14.39 0.06
C ALA A 133 23.85 -15.42 -0.10
N ASN A 134 23.76 -16.40 0.80
CA ASN A 134 22.72 -17.42 0.73
C ASN A 134 21.34 -16.81 1.03
N ALA A 135 21.27 -15.84 1.95
CA ALA A 135 20.03 -15.14 2.25
C ALA A 135 19.58 -14.29 1.06
N ARG A 136 20.49 -13.65 0.32
CA ARG A 136 20.16 -12.92 -0.91
C ARG A 136 19.60 -13.83 -2.01
N GLU A 137 20.24 -14.99 -2.24
CA GLU A 137 19.76 -15.97 -3.24
C GLU A 137 18.38 -16.52 -2.83
N ALA A 138 18.21 -16.94 -1.57
CA ALA A 138 16.92 -17.42 -1.06
C ALA A 138 15.82 -16.37 -1.15
N PHE A 139 16.13 -15.09 -0.85
CA PHE A 139 15.18 -14.00 -1.02
C PHE A 139 14.77 -13.83 -2.49
N ALA A 140 15.75 -13.88 -3.42
CA ALA A 140 15.49 -13.74 -4.85
C ALA A 140 14.56 -14.85 -5.38
N GLU A 141 14.81 -16.10 -4.97
CA GLU A 141 13.96 -17.24 -5.33
C GLU A 141 12.54 -17.10 -4.76
N ASN A 142 12.43 -16.72 -3.47
CA ASN A 142 11.14 -16.54 -2.81
C ASN A 142 10.29 -15.43 -3.45
N VAL A 143 10.85 -14.27 -3.77
CA VAL A 143 10.08 -13.20 -4.42
C VAL A 143 9.70 -13.57 -5.85
N ALA A 144 10.56 -14.27 -6.59
CA ALA A 144 10.23 -14.78 -7.92
C ALA A 144 9.07 -15.79 -7.86
N GLU A 145 9.06 -16.68 -6.86
CA GLU A 145 7.96 -17.61 -6.63
C GLU A 145 6.65 -16.89 -6.31
N VAL A 146 6.67 -15.91 -5.38
CA VAL A 146 5.49 -15.12 -5.00
C VAL A 146 4.92 -14.37 -6.21
N VAL A 147 5.77 -13.69 -6.97
CA VAL A 147 5.34 -12.95 -8.18
C VAL A 147 4.68 -13.90 -9.19
N ARG A 148 5.29 -15.06 -9.44
CA ARG A 148 4.74 -16.06 -10.35
C ARG A 148 3.45 -16.68 -9.84
N LYS A 149 3.41 -17.11 -8.57
CA LYS A 149 2.25 -17.75 -7.93
C LYS A 149 1.02 -16.86 -7.93
N HIS A 150 1.20 -15.57 -7.68
CA HIS A 150 0.12 -14.58 -7.62
C HIS A 150 -0.09 -13.83 -8.95
N GLN A 151 0.58 -14.26 -10.02
CA GLN A 151 0.45 -13.67 -11.36
C GLN A 151 0.68 -12.15 -11.36
N LEU A 152 1.65 -11.69 -10.58
CA LEU A 152 2.06 -10.29 -10.56
C LEU A 152 2.96 -9.99 -11.75
N ASP A 153 3.06 -8.71 -12.13
CA ASP A 153 3.92 -8.30 -13.24
C ASP A 153 5.35 -8.04 -12.80
N GLY A 154 5.58 -7.87 -11.49
CA GLY A 154 6.90 -7.56 -11.02
C GLY A 154 7.05 -7.33 -9.53
N LEU A 155 8.19 -6.74 -9.21
CA LEU A 155 8.67 -6.46 -7.87
C LEU A 155 9.10 -4.99 -7.76
N ASP A 156 8.85 -4.39 -6.62
CA ASP A 156 9.45 -3.13 -6.18
C ASP A 156 10.13 -3.30 -4.83
N LEU A 157 11.40 -2.99 -4.72
CA LEU A 157 12.12 -2.99 -3.44
C LEU A 157 12.23 -1.58 -2.89
N ASP A 158 11.75 -1.40 -1.67
CA ASP A 158 11.78 -0.14 -0.93
C ASP A 158 12.55 -0.34 0.38
N PHE A 159 13.88 -0.46 0.25
CA PHE A 159 14.77 -0.68 1.38
C PHE A 159 15.16 0.65 2.03
N GLU A 160 14.40 1.04 3.00
CA GLU A 160 14.65 2.16 3.87
C GLU A 160 15.21 1.66 5.21
N TRP A 161 16.37 2.01 5.71
CA TRP A 161 17.33 2.99 5.19
C TRP A 161 18.69 2.32 5.09
N ILE A 162 19.28 2.26 3.92
CA ILE A 162 20.68 1.85 3.78
C ILE A 162 21.52 3.10 4.01
N ASP A 163 22.49 3.01 4.94
CA ASP A 163 23.43 4.11 5.16
C ASP A 163 24.15 4.46 3.84
N GLN A 164 24.04 5.71 3.43
CA GLN A 164 24.64 6.20 2.19
C GLN A 164 26.17 6.00 2.13
N ASN A 165 26.84 5.84 3.26
CA ASN A 165 28.27 5.61 3.37
C ASN A 165 28.65 4.14 3.48
N ASP A 166 27.70 3.25 3.67
CA ASP A 166 27.93 1.80 3.72
C ASP A 166 28.10 1.22 2.30
N THR A 167 29.31 1.35 1.77
CA THR A 167 29.65 0.84 0.43
C THR A 167 29.42 -0.68 0.33
N ALA A 168 29.65 -1.43 1.41
CA ALA A 168 29.46 -2.87 1.40
C ALA A 168 27.97 -3.24 1.27
N ALA A 169 27.09 -2.57 2.00
CA ALA A 169 25.65 -2.76 1.88
C ALA A 169 25.15 -2.40 0.47
N TRP A 170 25.62 -1.31 -0.13
CA TRP A 170 25.24 -0.94 -1.50
C TRP A 170 25.74 -1.96 -2.55
N ASN A 171 26.97 -2.48 -2.40
CA ASN A 171 27.46 -3.54 -3.28
C ASN A 171 26.62 -4.81 -3.13
N ASN A 172 26.29 -5.19 -1.91
CA ASN A 172 25.44 -6.34 -1.63
C ASN A 172 24.01 -6.16 -2.17
N TYR A 173 23.50 -4.93 -2.16
CA TYR A 173 22.21 -4.60 -2.79
C TYR A 173 22.27 -4.78 -4.31
N GLY A 174 23.38 -4.40 -4.94
CA GLY A 174 23.64 -4.69 -6.35
C GLY A 174 23.67 -6.19 -6.65
N GLU A 175 24.31 -6.98 -5.80
CA GLU A 175 24.33 -8.44 -5.93
C GLU A 175 22.94 -9.07 -5.72
N LEU A 176 22.14 -8.54 -4.80
CA LEU A 176 20.74 -8.94 -4.67
C LEU A 176 19.95 -8.67 -5.96
N ALA A 177 20.13 -7.50 -6.57
CA ALA A 177 19.47 -7.18 -7.83
C ALA A 177 19.89 -8.15 -8.97
N ARG A 178 21.15 -8.56 -8.98
CA ARG A 178 21.65 -9.61 -9.89
C ARG A 178 20.94 -10.95 -9.65
N ALA A 179 20.86 -11.38 -8.39
CA ALA A 179 20.20 -12.63 -8.02
C ALA A 179 18.71 -12.63 -8.38
N ILE A 180 17.98 -11.54 -8.13
CA ILE A 180 16.57 -11.38 -8.50
C ILE A 180 16.40 -11.49 -10.02
N ARG A 181 17.25 -10.83 -10.81
CA ARG A 181 17.18 -10.90 -12.27
C ARG A 181 17.51 -12.31 -12.79
N ALA A 182 18.41 -13.03 -12.11
CA ALA A 182 18.73 -14.42 -12.46
C ALA A 182 17.55 -15.36 -12.14
N ALA A 183 16.90 -15.19 -10.99
CA ALA A 183 15.75 -16.00 -10.57
C ALA A 183 14.50 -15.75 -11.45
N SER A 184 14.35 -14.55 -11.99
CA SER A 184 13.19 -14.19 -12.84
C SER A 184 13.61 -13.17 -13.91
N PRO A 185 14.10 -13.65 -15.08
CA PRO A 185 14.66 -12.78 -16.13
C PRO A 185 13.67 -11.77 -16.71
N ASP A 186 12.40 -12.13 -16.82
CA ASP A 186 11.35 -11.32 -17.45
C ASP A 186 10.54 -10.47 -16.47
N MET A 187 10.79 -10.61 -15.18
CA MET A 187 10.07 -9.88 -14.14
C MET A 187 10.34 -8.37 -14.25
N PHE A 188 9.28 -7.55 -14.21
CA PHE A 188 9.44 -6.11 -14.14
C PHE A 188 9.93 -5.71 -12.74
N PHE A 189 11.19 -5.31 -12.64
CA PHE A 189 11.86 -5.08 -11.38
C PHE A 189 12.26 -3.62 -11.21
N THR A 190 11.80 -3.02 -10.11
CA THR A 190 12.11 -1.64 -9.75
C THR A 190 12.66 -1.55 -8.33
N ILE A 191 13.37 -0.47 -8.07
CA ILE A 191 13.88 -0.12 -6.76
C ILE A 191 13.42 1.29 -6.42
N SER A 192 12.76 1.45 -5.29
CA SER A 192 12.41 2.75 -4.72
C SER A 192 13.56 3.26 -3.88
N LEU A 193 14.01 4.47 -4.17
CA LEU A 193 15.12 5.12 -3.51
C LEU A 193 14.68 6.46 -2.93
N HIS A 194 15.16 6.78 -1.75
CA HIS A 194 15.01 8.11 -1.19
C HIS A 194 15.92 9.13 -1.94
N THR A 195 15.64 10.40 -1.77
CA THR A 195 16.37 11.50 -2.44
C THR A 195 17.76 11.78 -1.87
N TYR A 196 18.21 11.05 -0.86
CA TYR A 196 19.59 11.06 -0.42
C TYR A 196 20.51 10.46 -1.47
N TYR A 197 21.79 10.83 -1.44
CA TYR A 197 22.80 10.28 -2.35
C TYR A 197 22.99 8.78 -2.12
N TYR A 198 22.30 8.00 -2.91
CA TYR A 198 22.43 6.55 -2.89
C TYR A 198 23.36 6.06 -3.97
N LYS A 199 24.38 5.35 -3.55
CA LYS A 199 25.46 4.85 -4.41
C LYS A 199 25.15 3.45 -4.94
N PHE A 200 23.98 3.26 -5.57
CA PHE A 200 23.71 1.97 -6.17
C PHE A 200 24.78 1.64 -7.22
N PRO A 201 25.36 0.41 -7.22
CA PRO A 201 26.49 0.09 -8.10
C PRO A 201 26.12 0.22 -9.56
N ALA A 202 26.85 1.05 -10.31
CA ALA A 202 26.55 1.32 -11.72
C ALA A 202 26.54 0.04 -12.57
N ALA A 203 27.46 -0.90 -12.29
CA ALA A 203 27.52 -2.19 -12.96
C ALA A 203 26.26 -3.04 -12.77
N CYS A 204 25.54 -2.85 -11.66
CA CYS A 204 24.31 -3.59 -11.32
C CYS A 204 23.03 -2.89 -11.77
N MET A 205 23.06 -1.63 -12.19
CA MET A 205 21.88 -0.91 -12.68
C MET A 205 21.20 -1.61 -13.86
N ARG A 206 21.94 -2.41 -14.64
CA ARG A 206 21.42 -3.19 -15.76
C ARG A 206 20.38 -4.24 -15.34
N TYR A 207 20.41 -4.68 -14.09
CA TYR A 207 19.48 -5.71 -13.57
C TYR A 207 18.14 -5.14 -13.15
N VAL A 208 18.03 -3.83 -13.02
CA VAL A 208 16.85 -3.10 -12.55
C VAL A 208 16.22 -2.38 -13.74
N ASP A 209 14.90 -2.44 -13.90
CA ASP A 209 14.21 -1.74 -15.00
C ASP A 209 14.15 -0.24 -14.74
N TYR A 210 13.70 0.17 -13.55
CA TYR A 210 13.63 1.57 -13.15
C TYR A 210 14.00 1.77 -11.68
N PHE A 211 14.54 2.95 -11.39
CA PHE A 211 14.72 3.48 -10.05
C PHE A 211 13.67 4.57 -9.81
N THR A 212 12.82 4.36 -8.83
CA THR A 212 11.78 5.30 -8.43
C THR A 212 12.32 6.16 -7.30
N PHE A 213 12.57 7.44 -7.59
CA PHE A 213 13.02 8.37 -6.57
C PHE A 213 11.84 9.01 -5.84
N GLN A 214 11.84 8.88 -4.52
CA GLN A 214 10.80 9.39 -3.64
C GLN A 214 11.00 10.90 -3.41
N ASN A 215 10.59 11.73 -4.39
CA ASN A 215 10.70 13.18 -4.32
C ASN A 215 9.63 13.81 -3.45
N TYR A 216 9.47 13.30 -2.23
CA TYR A 216 8.55 13.79 -1.23
C TYR A 216 9.10 13.56 0.18
N GLY A 217 8.49 14.21 1.14
CA GLY A 217 8.91 14.12 2.53
C GLY A 217 9.22 15.50 3.11
N PRO A 218 9.55 15.57 4.41
CA PRO A 218 9.63 16.84 5.13
C PRO A 218 10.78 17.75 4.70
N GLN A 219 11.74 17.24 3.92
CA GLN A 219 12.93 17.98 3.50
C GLN A 219 12.95 18.30 2.00
N ILE A 220 11.90 17.94 1.26
CA ILE A 220 11.88 18.09 -0.18
C ILE A 220 10.68 18.95 -0.57
N ASP A 221 10.98 20.09 -1.17
CA ASP A 221 9.98 20.88 -1.86
C ASP A 221 9.71 20.29 -3.25
N VAL A 222 8.68 19.49 -3.34
CA VAL A 222 8.24 18.85 -4.60
C VAL A 222 7.35 19.75 -5.44
N ASN A 223 7.22 21.01 -5.05
CA ASN A 223 6.30 21.93 -5.68
C ASN A 223 6.89 22.53 -6.96
N GLY A 224 6.65 21.86 -8.05
CA GLY A 224 6.81 22.44 -9.37
C GLY A 224 7.78 21.73 -10.31
N TYR A 225 7.61 22.04 -11.58
CA TYR A 225 8.38 21.48 -12.68
C TYR A 225 9.90 21.69 -12.53
N SER A 226 10.31 22.87 -12.05
CA SER A 226 11.73 23.20 -11.85
C SER A 226 12.42 22.31 -10.83
N SER A 227 11.73 21.96 -9.74
CA SER A 227 12.24 21.02 -8.72
C SER A 227 12.43 19.62 -9.28
N MET A 228 11.47 19.13 -10.08
CA MET A 228 11.57 17.84 -10.74
C MET A 228 12.73 17.79 -11.75
N VAL A 229 12.90 18.84 -12.55
CA VAL A 229 14.04 18.95 -13.49
C VAL A 229 15.36 18.98 -12.75
N SER A 230 15.44 19.70 -11.64
CA SER A 230 16.64 19.78 -10.80
C SER A 230 16.98 18.40 -10.20
N ALA A 231 15.99 17.69 -9.71
CA ALA A 231 16.14 16.32 -9.20
C ALA A 231 16.69 15.38 -10.28
N CYS A 232 16.15 15.40 -11.49
CA CYS A 232 16.66 14.59 -12.59
C CYS A 232 18.13 14.89 -12.89
N ARG A 233 18.54 16.18 -12.91
CA ARG A 233 19.94 16.56 -13.12
C ARG A 233 20.84 15.99 -12.03
N THR A 234 20.37 16.03 -10.80
CA THR A 234 21.08 15.46 -9.64
C THR A 234 21.28 13.95 -9.81
N TYR A 235 20.23 13.19 -10.13
CA TYR A 235 20.33 11.74 -10.29
C TYR A 235 21.22 11.35 -11.46
N ARG A 236 21.19 12.09 -12.56
CA ARG A 236 22.16 11.95 -13.66
C ARG A 236 23.60 12.13 -13.19
N SER A 237 23.86 13.15 -12.37
CA SER A 237 25.21 13.40 -11.82
C SER A 237 25.69 12.27 -10.89
N TRP A 238 24.76 11.48 -10.34
CA TRP A 238 25.05 10.27 -9.55
C TRP A 238 25.24 9.02 -10.41
N GLY A 239 25.10 9.14 -11.74
CA GLY A 239 25.34 8.06 -12.68
C GLY A 239 24.10 7.25 -13.06
N TYR A 240 22.90 7.66 -12.66
CA TYR A 240 21.69 6.97 -13.08
C TYR A 240 21.33 7.33 -14.54
N PRO A 241 21.09 6.32 -15.40
CA PRO A 241 20.69 6.57 -16.79
C PRO A 241 19.27 7.19 -16.85
N ASP A 242 19.08 8.17 -17.72
CA ASP A 242 17.78 8.83 -17.91
C ASP A 242 16.63 7.86 -18.17
N SER A 243 16.89 6.81 -18.94
CA SER A 243 15.91 5.78 -19.26
C SER A 243 15.44 4.95 -18.07
N LYS A 244 16.13 5.10 -16.93
CA LYS A 244 15.83 4.35 -15.69
C LYS A 244 15.38 5.22 -14.52
N ILE A 245 15.31 6.54 -14.69
CA ILE A 245 14.89 7.47 -13.65
C ILE A 245 13.36 7.63 -13.70
N MET A 246 12.69 7.31 -12.62
CA MET A 246 11.29 7.65 -12.37
C MET A 246 11.20 8.58 -11.17
N LEU A 247 10.43 9.64 -11.31
CA LEU A 247 10.14 10.55 -10.19
C LEU A 247 8.76 10.20 -9.62
N SER A 248 8.70 10.03 -8.31
CA SER A 248 7.41 9.93 -7.63
C SER A 248 7.00 11.27 -7.06
N ALA A 249 5.70 11.54 -7.11
CA ALA A 249 5.09 12.72 -6.52
C ALA A 249 4.01 12.27 -5.53
N PRO A 250 3.92 12.91 -4.35
CA PRO A 250 2.85 12.61 -3.43
C PRO A 250 1.53 13.18 -3.97
N PHE A 251 0.46 12.44 -3.77
CA PHE A 251 -0.89 12.96 -3.93
C PHE A 251 -1.46 13.24 -2.53
N PRO A 252 -1.20 14.42 -1.94
CA PRO A 252 -1.67 14.72 -0.60
C PRO A 252 -3.20 14.69 -0.58
N ARG A 253 -3.75 13.91 0.31
CA ARG A 253 -5.17 13.92 0.57
C ARG A 253 -5.52 15.28 1.18
N ARG A 254 -6.48 15.97 0.60
CA ARG A 254 -6.89 17.32 1.06
C ARG A 254 -7.43 17.34 2.49
N THR A 255 -7.83 16.19 3.02
CA THR A 255 -8.39 16.04 4.37
C THR A 255 -8.00 14.68 4.92
N GLY A 256 -7.21 14.63 5.99
CA GLY A 256 -6.92 13.38 6.69
C GLY A 256 -5.65 13.42 7.55
N PRO A 257 -5.51 12.53 8.54
CA PRO A 257 -4.41 12.51 9.51
C PRO A 257 -3.03 12.11 8.93
N TRP A 258 -2.94 11.82 7.65
CA TRP A 258 -1.71 11.43 6.93
C TRP A 258 -1.06 12.61 6.21
N CYS A 259 -1.05 13.75 6.89
CA CYS A 259 -0.20 14.85 6.46
C CYS A 259 1.19 14.61 7.05
N TRP A 260 2.16 14.34 6.21
CA TRP A 260 3.55 14.25 6.62
C TRP A 260 4.03 15.63 7.08
N GLY A 261 4.01 15.87 8.39
CA GLY A 261 4.58 17.06 9.00
C GLY A 261 4.05 18.40 8.47
N ARG A 262 4.88 19.42 8.51
CA ARG A 262 4.50 20.82 8.23
C ARG A 262 4.08 21.12 6.77
N TYR A 263 4.20 20.18 5.86
CA TYR A 263 4.04 20.41 4.41
C TYR A 263 2.77 19.80 3.82
N GLY A 264 1.99 19.07 4.57
CA GLY A 264 0.94 18.22 4.02
C GLY A 264 -0.46 18.80 3.94
N CYS A 265 -0.80 19.82 4.68
CA CYS A 265 -2.18 20.30 4.79
C CYS A 265 -2.23 21.81 4.92
N ARG A 266 -2.20 22.53 3.83
CA ARG A 266 -2.69 23.90 3.69
C ARG A 266 -3.72 23.97 2.60
#